data_49bbba70cb174d3b80926265573e2623
#
_entry.id   49bbba70cb174d3b80926265573e2623
#
_cell.length_a   1.000
_cell.length_b   1.000
_cell.length_c   1.000
_cell.angle_alpha   90.00
_cell.angle_beta   90.00
_cell.angle_gamma   90.00
#
_symmetry.space_group_name_H-M   'P 1'
#
loop_
_entity.id
_entity.type
_entity.pdbx_description
1 polymer ?
#
loop_
_entity_poly.entity_id
_entity_poly.type
_entity_poly.pdbx_seq_one_letter_code
_entity_poly.pdbx_strand_id
1 'polypeptide(L)'
;MYKRQDRARELTKAFISKDFNHFVRRNYPENLYVVTMTGYEEGIDAHVIFPPTKVKTPIAEYISDLGFKQMHISETEKQMHVTYFFNGGVEKPHVGEDFFIIPSQKVESYASVPQMSSPIIRDEVVRRVKAYDVYNYKFILINFANPDMLGHTGNYDATVRGNEI
;
A
#
# COMPACT_ATOMS: atom_id res chain seq x y z
N MET A 1 8.40 4.14 2.83
CA MET A 1 8.95 3.62 1.57
C MET A 1 7.81 3.18 0.66
N TYR A 2 7.75 3.68 -0.57
CA TYR A 2 6.59 3.48 -1.46
C TYR A 2 6.60 2.09 -2.07
N LYS A 3 5.76 1.17 -1.60
CA LYS A 3 5.70 -0.20 -2.14
C LYS A 3 5.47 -0.25 -3.66
N ARG A 4 4.66 0.64 -4.22
CA ARG A 4 4.44 0.70 -5.68
C ARG A 4 5.68 1.07 -6.49
N GLN A 5 6.73 1.57 -5.86
CA GLN A 5 8.00 1.92 -6.48
C GLN A 5 9.11 0.89 -6.19
N ASP A 6 8.81 -0.18 -5.46
CA ASP A 6 9.82 -1.16 -5.05
C ASP A 6 10.59 -1.70 -6.24
N ARG A 7 9.90 -2.12 -7.31
CA ARG A 7 10.53 -2.65 -8.52
C ARG A 7 11.37 -1.61 -9.25
N ALA A 8 10.87 -0.38 -9.38
CA ALA A 8 11.60 0.72 -10.00
C ALA A 8 12.83 1.10 -9.16
N ARG A 9 12.70 1.15 -7.84
CA ARG A 9 13.79 1.40 -6.91
C ARG A 9 14.86 0.30 -6.98
N GLU A 10 14.45 -0.97 -6.91
CA GLU A 10 15.35 -2.13 -7.00
C GLU A 10 16.10 -2.15 -8.33
N LEU A 11 15.39 -1.90 -9.43
CA LEU A 11 15.98 -1.81 -10.76
C LEU A 11 16.97 -0.63 -10.84
N THR A 12 16.61 0.54 -10.33
CA THR A 12 17.49 1.70 -10.29
C THR A 12 18.76 1.40 -9.50
N LYS A 13 18.64 0.80 -8.31
CA LYS A 13 19.80 0.35 -7.51
C LYS A 13 20.68 -0.65 -8.28
N ALA A 14 20.08 -1.57 -9.02
CA ALA A 14 20.83 -2.51 -9.84
C ALA A 14 21.66 -1.82 -10.93
N PHE A 15 21.25 -0.64 -11.40
CA PHE A 15 22.00 0.14 -12.39
C PHE A 15 23.06 1.04 -11.77
N ILE A 16 22.79 1.68 -10.62
CA ILE A 16 23.64 2.76 -10.12
C ILE A 16 24.44 2.43 -8.86
N SER A 17 23.97 1.50 -8.00
CA SER A 17 24.66 1.21 -6.74
C SER A 17 25.96 0.44 -7.00
N LYS A 18 27.09 1.00 -6.55
CA LYS A 18 28.40 0.34 -6.64
C LYS A 18 28.42 -0.93 -5.78
N ASP A 19 27.78 -0.88 -4.61
CA ASP A 19 27.75 -1.97 -3.62
C ASP A 19 26.61 -2.98 -3.85
N PHE A 20 26.01 -2.98 -5.04
CA PHE A 20 24.92 -3.89 -5.37
C PHE A 20 25.40 -5.35 -5.40
N ASN A 21 24.79 -6.19 -4.58
CA ASN A 21 25.21 -7.59 -4.36
C ASN A 21 24.09 -8.63 -4.48
N HIS A 22 22.87 -8.23 -4.90
CA HIS A 22 21.73 -9.15 -5.00
C HIS A 22 21.83 -10.14 -6.16
N PHE A 23 22.60 -9.80 -7.20
CA PHE A 23 22.97 -10.70 -8.30
C PHE A 23 24.25 -10.22 -8.99
N VAL A 24 24.91 -11.11 -9.74
CA VAL A 24 26.15 -10.78 -10.47
C VAL A 24 25.82 -9.97 -11.72
N ARG A 25 26.30 -8.74 -11.77
CA ARG A 25 26.23 -7.89 -12.97
C ARG A 25 27.42 -8.20 -13.88
N ARG A 26 27.17 -8.82 -15.04
CA ARG A 26 28.24 -9.18 -15.98
C ARG A 26 28.87 -7.97 -16.66
N ASN A 27 28.05 -6.96 -17.00
CA ASN A 27 28.49 -5.72 -17.65
C ASN A 27 27.89 -4.54 -16.88
N TYR A 28 28.72 -3.86 -16.08
CA TYR A 28 28.31 -2.68 -15.36
C TYR A 28 28.69 -1.42 -16.18
N PRO A 29 27.71 -0.58 -16.58
CA PRO A 29 28.01 0.63 -17.32
C PRO A 29 28.67 1.68 -16.40
N GLU A 30 29.88 2.13 -16.75
CA GLU A 30 30.69 3.05 -15.93
C GLU A 30 30.21 4.51 -16.01
N ASN A 31 29.56 4.91 -17.13
CA ASN A 31 29.16 6.29 -17.41
C ASN A 31 27.63 6.36 -17.59
N LEU A 32 26.89 5.97 -16.57
CA LEU A 32 25.42 5.95 -16.65
C LEU A 32 24.85 7.25 -16.08
N TYR A 33 24.06 7.98 -16.87
CA TYR A 33 23.25 9.08 -16.41
C TYR A 33 21.82 8.60 -16.18
N VAL A 34 21.39 8.54 -14.92
CA VAL A 34 20.09 7.99 -14.56
C VAL A 34 19.13 9.11 -14.18
N VAL A 35 17.95 9.06 -14.79
CA VAL A 35 16.84 9.96 -14.51
C VAL A 35 15.65 9.16 -14.03
N THR A 36 15.06 9.55 -12.92
CA THR A 36 13.86 8.93 -12.34
C THR A 36 12.67 9.87 -12.38
N MET A 37 11.47 9.30 -12.55
CA MET A 37 10.25 10.11 -12.55
C MET A 37 10.03 10.82 -11.23
N THR A 38 10.34 10.16 -10.10
CA THR A 38 10.24 10.72 -8.75
C THR A 38 11.34 10.16 -7.86
N GLY A 39 11.52 10.73 -6.68
CA GLY A 39 12.44 10.20 -5.68
C GLY A 39 11.99 8.84 -5.15
N TYR A 40 12.75 7.78 -5.44
CA TYR A 40 12.40 6.43 -5.01
C TYR A 40 12.90 6.10 -3.60
N GLU A 41 14.04 6.67 -3.22
CA GLU A 41 14.65 6.49 -1.90
C GLU A 41 15.69 7.60 -1.67
N GLU A 42 15.89 8.01 -0.42
CA GLU A 42 16.98 8.92 -0.06
C GLU A 42 18.35 8.26 -0.35
N GLY A 43 19.29 9.06 -0.89
CA GLY A 43 20.65 8.61 -1.19
C GLY A 43 20.80 7.87 -2.54
N ILE A 44 19.74 7.72 -3.33
CA ILE A 44 19.87 7.26 -4.72
C ILE A 44 20.45 8.41 -5.57
N ASP A 45 21.64 8.19 -6.15
CA ASP A 45 22.30 9.15 -7.05
C ASP A 45 21.66 9.11 -8.45
N ALA A 46 20.52 9.77 -8.58
CA ALA A 46 19.78 9.90 -9.82
C ALA A 46 19.11 11.28 -9.92
N HIS A 47 18.97 11.79 -11.15
CA HIS A 47 18.20 13.02 -11.38
C HIS A 47 16.70 12.75 -11.26
N VAL A 48 16.02 13.48 -10.38
CA VAL A 48 14.58 13.37 -10.15
C VAL A 48 13.84 14.42 -10.94
N ILE A 49 12.92 14.02 -11.85
CA ILE A 49 12.13 14.96 -12.65
C ILE A 49 11.06 15.63 -11.78
N PHE A 50 10.30 14.83 -11.04
CA PHE A 50 9.23 15.30 -10.17
C PHE A 50 9.52 14.91 -8.71
N PRO A 51 10.13 15.81 -7.92
CA PRO A 51 10.36 15.54 -6.52
C PRO A 51 9.02 15.31 -5.79
N PRO A 52 8.97 14.40 -4.79
CA PRO A 52 7.76 14.14 -4.05
C PRO A 52 7.28 15.41 -3.34
N THR A 53 5.99 15.71 -3.51
CA THR A 53 5.34 16.82 -2.81
C THR A 53 4.79 16.32 -1.49
N LYS A 54 5.15 16.98 -0.39
CA LYS A 54 4.60 16.67 0.92
C LYS A 54 3.17 17.20 1.01
N VAL A 55 2.21 16.32 1.29
CA VAL A 55 0.82 16.70 1.60
C VAL A 55 0.83 17.36 2.97
N LYS A 56 0.32 18.60 3.06
CA LYS A 56 0.37 19.37 4.31
C LYS A 56 -0.64 18.89 5.35
N THR A 57 -1.84 18.53 4.91
CA THR A 57 -2.91 18.10 5.81
C THR A 57 -3.72 17.00 5.13
N PRO A 58 -3.34 15.73 5.27
CA PRO A 58 -4.14 14.61 4.78
C PRO A 58 -5.45 14.51 5.56
N ILE A 59 -6.46 13.88 4.95
CA ILE A 59 -7.79 13.72 5.58
C ILE A 59 -7.69 13.06 6.95
N ALA A 60 -6.82 12.05 7.12
CA ALA A 60 -6.63 11.37 8.39
C ALA A 60 -6.15 12.30 9.51
N GLU A 61 -5.22 13.21 9.21
CA GLU A 61 -4.76 14.23 10.15
C GLU A 61 -5.91 15.19 10.51
N TYR A 62 -6.64 15.66 9.52
CA TYR A 62 -7.77 16.58 9.75
C TYR A 62 -8.86 15.96 10.61
N ILE A 63 -9.22 14.68 10.39
CA ILE A 63 -10.19 13.96 11.23
C ILE A 63 -9.69 13.84 12.67
N SER A 64 -8.38 13.55 12.83
CA SER A 64 -7.71 13.50 14.13
C SER A 64 -7.75 14.84 14.86
N ASP A 65 -7.47 15.94 14.17
CA ASP A 65 -7.48 17.30 14.73
C ASP A 65 -8.88 17.72 15.21
N LEU A 66 -9.93 17.19 14.60
CA LEU A 66 -11.31 17.35 15.07
C LEU A 66 -11.65 16.48 16.30
N GLY A 67 -10.71 15.66 16.79
CA GLY A 67 -10.91 14.74 17.91
C GLY A 67 -11.78 13.53 17.56
N PHE A 68 -11.97 13.22 16.28
CA PHE A 68 -12.78 12.09 15.85
C PHE A 68 -11.96 10.82 15.74
N LYS A 69 -12.60 9.68 16.08
CA LYS A 69 -12.03 8.36 15.84
C LYS A 69 -12.25 7.91 14.40
N GLN A 70 -11.23 7.24 13.86
CA GLN A 70 -11.26 6.69 12.52
C GLN A 70 -10.65 5.28 12.48
N MET A 71 -11.14 4.46 11.57
CA MET A 71 -10.66 3.09 11.37
C MET A 71 -10.23 2.91 9.92
N HIS A 72 -9.02 2.38 9.73
CA HIS A 72 -8.53 2.00 8.41
C HIS A 72 -8.30 0.50 8.37
N ILE A 73 -8.91 -0.18 7.41
CA ILE A 73 -8.85 -1.63 7.32
C ILE A 73 -8.56 -2.10 5.89
N SER A 74 -7.67 -3.05 5.79
CA SER A 74 -7.36 -3.79 4.56
C SER A 74 -6.67 -5.11 4.89
N GLU A 75 -6.41 -5.91 3.88
CA GLU A 75 -5.46 -7.01 4.01
C GLU A 75 -4.02 -6.54 3.71
N THR A 76 -3.03 -7.38 4.06
CA THR A 76 -1.59 -7.05 3.99
C THR A 76 -1.16 -6.50 2.62
N GLU A 77 -1.71 -7.03 1.52
CA GLU A 77 -1.37 -6.58 0.15
C GLU A 77 -1.69 -5.10 -0.09
N LYS A 78 -2.67 -4.56 0.62
CA LYS A 78 -3.11 -3.16 0.48
C LYS A 78 -2.89 -2.31 1.74
N GLN A 79 -2.12 -2.81 2.71
CA GLN A 79 -1.82 -2.09 3.95
C GLN A 79 -1.37 -0.66 3.70
N MET A 80 -0.37 -0.46 2.82
CA MET A 80 0.20 0.87 2.59
C MET A 80 -0.80 1.85 1.97
N HIS A 81 -1.85 1.34 1.29
CA HIS A 81 -2.87 2.20 0.68
C HIS A 81 -3.78 2.84 1.72
N VAL A 82 -4.11 2.11 2.78
CA VAL A 82 -4.97 2.60 3.87
C VAL A 82 -4.21 3.22 5.02
N THR A 83 -2.88 3.14 5.03
CA THR A 83 -2.01 3.72 6.06
C THR A 83 -1.14 4.83 5.46
N TYR A 84 0.07 4.50 5.09
CA TYR A 84 1.11 5.43 4.65
C TYR A 84 0.68 6.38 3.53
N PHE A 85 0.08 5.86 2.44
CA PHE A 85 -0.32 6.71 1.31
C PHE A 85 -1.50 7.61 1.66
N PHE A 86 -2.49 7.08 2.38
CA PHE A 86 -3.64 7.86 2.81
C PHE A 86 -3.24 8.95 3.80
N ASN A 87 -2.23 8.68 4.64
CA ASN A 87 -1.69 9.62 5.62
C ASN A 87 -0.62 10.57 5.03
N GLY A 88 -0.57 10.70 3.70
CA GLY A 88 0.34 11.65 3.04
C GLY A 88 1.82 11.35 3.25
N GLY A 89 2.19 10.09 3.51
CA GLY A 89 3.56 9.65 3.71
C GLY A 89 3.97 9.51 5.19
N VAL A 90 3.02 9.56 6.10
CA VAL A 90 3.25 9.33 7.54
C VAL A 90 2.95 7.86 7.88
N GLU A 91 3.91 7.15 8.49
CA GLU A 91 3.76 5.73 8.84
C GLU A 91 2.98 5.52 10.15
N LYS A 92 3.11 6.46 11.07
CA LYS A 92 2.45 6.35 12.39
C LYS A 92 0.98 6.78 12.28
N PRO A 93 0.07 6.07 12.97
CA PRO A 93 -1.30 6.50 13.04
C PRO A 93 -1.42 7.85 13.76
N HIS A 94 -2.37 8.68 13.33
CA HIS A 94 -2.75 9.90 14.02
C HIS A 94 -3.53 9.57 15.31
N VAL A 95 -3.74 10.56 16.17
CA VAL A 95 -4.54 10.36 17.39
C VAL A 95 -5.97 9.95 17.03
N GLY A 96 -6.46 8.86 17.60
CA GLY A 96 -7.79 8.33 17.30
C GLY A 96 -7.90 7.53 15.99
N GLU A 97 -6.79 7.25 15.34
CA GLU A 97 -6.70 6.44 14.13
C GLU A 97 -6.28 5.00 14.46
N ASP A 98 -7.11 4.04 14.13
CA ASP A 98 -6.86 2.62 14.34
C ASP A 98 -6.62 1.89 13.01
N PHE A 99 -5.50 1.16 12.89
CA PHE A 99 -5.16 0.33 11.74
C PHE A 99 -5.49 -1.15 11.99
N PHE A 100 -6.32 -1.73 11.14
CA PHE A 100 -6.67 -3.15 11.17
C PHE A 100 -6.17 -3.83 9.90
N ILE A 101 -5.05 -4.52 10.01
CA ILE A 101 -4.44 -5.20 8.88
C ILE A 101 -4.67 -6.70 9.02
N ILE A 102 -5.56 -7.20 8.18
CA ILE A 102 -5.88 -8.63 8.09
C ILE A 102 -4.79 -9.33 7.28
N PRO A 103 -4.22 -10.43 7.76
CA PRO A 103 -3.22 -11.17 6.98
C PRO A 103 -3.78 -11.63 5.63
N SER A 104 -3.06 -11.35 4.54
CA SER A 104 -3.37 -11.93 3.23
C SER A 104 -3.03 -13.41 3.21
N GLN A 105 -3.76 -14.18 2.42
CA GLN A 105 -3.52 -15.61 2.26
C GLN A 105 -2.19 -15.85 1.53
N LYS A 106 -1.42 -16.83 2.00
CA LYS A 106 -0.14 -17.23 1.38
C LYS A 106 -0.40 -18.28 0.31
N VAL A 107 -0.57 -17.83 -0.92
CA VAL A 107 -0.87 -18.67 -2.09
C VAL A 107 0.05 -18.29 -3.26
N GLU A 108 0.28 -19.20 -4.18
CA GLU A 108 1.06 -18.91 -5.40
C GLU A 108 0.33 -17.94 -6.33
N SER A 109 -1.01 -18.05 -6.39
CA SER A 109 -1.86 -17.15 -7.17
C SER A 109 -3.18 -16.91 -6.46
N TYR A 110 -3.59 -15.66 -6.36
CA TYR A 110 -4.89 -15.29 -5.81
C TYR A 110 -6.07 -15.77 -6.66
N ALA A 111 -5.86 -16.16 -7.93
CA ALA A 111 -6.90 -16.75 -8.76
C ALA A 111 -7.46 -18.05 -8.18
N SER A 112 -6.70 -18.78 -7.36
CA SER A 112 -7.18 -19.98 -6.66
C SER A 112 -8.06 -19.69 -5.45
N VAL A 113 -8.00 -18.47 -4.91
CA VAL A 113 -8.73 -18.02 -3.71
C VAL A 113 -9.32 -16.62 -3.92
N PRO A 114 -10.27 -16.44 -4.87
CA PRO A 114 -10.73 -15.13 -5.31
C PRO A 114 -11.34 -14.28 -4.19
N GLN A 115 -11.88 -14.91 -3.15
CA GLN A 115 -12.43 -14.23 -1.97
C GLN A 115 -11.34 -13.49 -1.16
N MET A 116 -10.09 -13.93 -1.27
CA MET A 116 -8.97 -13.37 -0.51
C MET A 116 -9.33 -13.20 0.98
N SER A 117 -9.05 -12.07 1.60
CA SER A 117 -9.45 -11.78 2.99
C SER A 117 -10.71 -10.91 3.11
N SER A 118 -11.43 -10.67 2.00
CA SER A 118 -12.60 -9.78 1.99
C SER A 118 -13.72 -10.18 2.95
N PRO A 119 -14.08 -11.49 3.12
CA PRO A 119 -15.11 -11.87 4.09
C PRO A 119 -14.73 -11.48 5.53
N ILE A 120 -13.46 -11.63 5.89
CA ILE A 120 -12.97 -11.28 7.25
C ILE A 120 -13.01 -9.75 7.43
N ILE A 121 -12.60 -8.98 6.42
CA ILE A 121 -12.67 -7.52 6.44
C ILE A 121 -14.12 -7.07 6.61
N ARG A 122 -15.05 -7.60 5.80
CA ARG A 122 -16.48 -7.31 5.89
C ARG A 122 -17.03 -7.57 7.29
N ASP A 123 -16.77 -8.74 7.82
CA ASP A 123 -17.32 -9.16 9.12
C ASP A 123 -16.77 -8.29 10.26
N GLU A 124 -15.48 -7.92 10.19
CA GLU A 124 -14.87 -7.03 11.17
C GLU A 124 -15.46 -5.61 11.10
N VAL A 125 -15.68 -5.07 9.90
CA VAL A 125 -16.32 -3.77 9.71
C VAL A 125 -17.75 -3.80 10.25
N VAL A 126 -18.54 -4.79 9.86
CA VAL A 126 -19.94 -4.93 10.31
C VAL A 126 -20.02 -5.04 11.84
N ARG A 127 -19.14 -5.83 12.45
CA ARG A 127 -19.06 -5.98 13.90
C ARG A 127 -18.84 -4.64 14.60
N ARG A 128 -17.90 -3.82 14.09
CA ARG A 128 -17.57 -2.52 14.69
C ARG A 128 -18.62 -1.47 14.44
N VAL A 129 -19.23 -1.46 13.27
CA VAL A 129 -20.34 -0.54 12.95
C VAL A 129 -21.56 -0.85 13.82
N LYS A 130 -21.90 -2.15 14.04
CA LYS A 130 -22.98 -2.55 14.96
C LYS A 130 -22.71 -2.21 16.42
N ALA A 131 -21.44 -2.16 16.81
CA ALA A 131 -21.01 -1.77 18.15
C ALA A 131 -20.57 -0.29 18.21
N TYR A 132 -21.30 0.58 17.51
CA TYR A 132 -20.97 2.01 17.39
C TYR A 132 -20.78 2.69 18.76
N ASP A 133 -21.62 2.40 19.73
CA ASP A 133 -21.54 2.99 21.09
C ASP A 133 -20.21 2.69 21.79
N VAL A 134 -19.54 1.59 21.42
CA VAL A 134 -18.25 1.19 21.96
C VAL A 134 -17.09 1.81 21.17
N TYR A 135 -17.13 1.71 19.85
CA TYR A 135 -16.01 2.12 19.00
C TYR A 135 -16.08 3.58 18.58
N ASN A 136 -17.28 4.10 18.30
CA ASN A 136 -17.56 5.50 17.95
C ASN A 136 -16.71 6.04 16.79
N TYR A 137 -16.41 5.21 15.78
CA TYR A 137 -15.73 5.67 14.57
C TYR A 137 -16.62 6.62 13.77
N LYS A 138 -16.09 7.79 13.42
CA LYS A 138 -16.75 8.78 12.56
C LYS A 138 -16.34 8.63 11.10
N PHE A 139 -15.23 7.96 10.86
CA PHE A 139 -14.74 7.66 9.52
C PHE A 139 -14.20 6.23 9.48
N ILE A 140 -14.51 5.52 8.40
CA ILE A 140 -14.02 4.16 8.16
C ILE A 140 -13.50 4.09 6.73
N LEU A 141 -12.22 3.81 6.58
CA LEU A 141 -11.56 3.55 5.30
C LEU A 141 -11.39 2.04 5.11
N ILE A 142 -11.98 1.53 4.05
CA ILE A 142 -11.92 0.10 3.72
C ILE A 142 -11.24 -0.06 2.36
N ASN A 143 -10.31 -1.00 2.25
CA ASN A 143 -9.78 -1.43 0.96
C ASN A 143 -9.97 -2.94 0.79
N PHE A 144 -10.73 -3.33 -0.21
CA PHE A 144 -10.83 -4.70 -0.70
C PHE A 144 -9.83 -4.90 -1.85
N ALA A 145 -8.88 -5.81 -1.66
CA ALA A 145 -7.76 -6.00 -2.59
C ALA A 145 -8.13 -6.80 -3.85
N ASN A 146 -9.28 -7.47 -3.83
CA ASN A 146 -9.70 -8.44 -4.86
C ASN A 146 -9.60 -7.90 -6.30
N PRO A 147 -10.22 -6.75 -6.67
CA PRO A 147 -10.22 -6.30 -8.06
C PRO A 147 -8.81 -6.10 -8.63
N ASP A 148 -7.95 -5.49 -7.84
CA ASP A 148 -6.57 -5.20 -8.26
C ASP A 148 -5.71 -6.48 -8.30
N MET A 149 -5.74 -7.27 -7.24
CA MET A 149 -4.88 -8.45 -7.13
C MET A 149 -5.28 -9.55 -8.11
N LEU A 150 -6.58 -9.76 -8.32
CA LEU A 150 -7.09 -10.72 -9.29
C LEU A 150 -6.90 -10.25 -10.72
N GLY A 151 -7.09 -8.95 -10.99
CA GLY A 151 -6.79 -8.35 -12.29
C GLY A 151 -5.35 -8.58 -12.72
N HIS A 152 -4.41 -8.53 -11.78
CA HIS A 152 -3.01 -8.84 -12.06
C HIS A 152 -2.72 -10.30 -12.42
N THR A 153 -3.62 -11.23 -12.10
CA THR A 153 -3.47 -12.65 -12.50
C THR A 153 -3.80 -12.91 -13.95
N GLY A 154 -4.53 -12.00 -14.61
CA GLY A 154 -5.06 -12.20 -15.96
C GLY A 154 -6.21 -13.22 -16.03
N ASN A 155 -6.69 -13.74 -14.89
CA ASN A 155 -7.79 -14.70 -14.85
C ASN A 155 -9.13 -13.97 -14.73
N TYR A 156 -9.87 -13.88 -15.83
CA TYR A 156 -11.14 -13.18 -15.92
C TYR A 156 -12.20 -13.73 -14.94
N ASP A 157 -12.39 -15.06 -14.93
CA ASP A 157 -13.41 -15.69 -14.09
C ASP A 157 -13.13 -15.51 -12.59
N ALA A 158 -11.86 -15.59 -12.19
CA ALA A 158 -11.47 -15.30 -10.82
C ALA A 158 -11.73 -13.84 -10.45
N THR A 159 -11.46 -12.91 -11.38
CA THR A 159 -11.70 -11.48 -11.18
C THR A 159 -13.19 -11.18 -11.00
N VAL A 160 -14.05 -11.76 -11.83
CA VAL A 160 -15.51 -11.63 -11.68
C VAL A 160 -15.94 -12.16 -10.32
N ARG A 161 -15.60 -13.42 -9.99
CA ARG A 161 -15.95 -14.03 -8.69
C ARG A 161 -15.46 -13.22 -7.49
N GLY A 162 -14.26 -12.68 -7.55
CA GLY A 162 -13.71 -11.88 -6.46
C GLY A 162 -14.39 -10.52 -6.27
N ASN A 163 -15.10 -10.02 -7.28
CA ASN A 163 -15.89 -8.78 -7.18
C ASN A 163 -17.35 -9.01 -6.74
N GLU A 164 -17.81 -10.25 -6.74
CA GLU A 164 -19.17 -10.62 -6.32
C GLU A 164 -19.29 -11.01 -4.83
N ILE A 165 -18.15 -11.06 -4.12
CA ILE A 165 -18.04 -11.41 -2.70
C ILE A 165 -18.28 -10.18 -1.80
#